data_8a79fb89e6822ecdae8189f0d15ef06b
#
_entry.id   8a79fb89e6822ecdae8189f0d15ef06b
#
_cell.length_a   1.000
_cell.length_b   1.000
_cell.length_c   1.000
_cell.angle_alpha   90.00
_cell.angle_beta   90.00
_cell.angle_gamma   90.00
#
_symmetry.space_group_name_H-M   'P 1'
#
loop_
_entity.id
_entity.type
_entity.pdbx_description
1 polymer ?
#
loop_
_entity_poly.entity_id
_entity_poly.type
_entity_poly.pdbx_seq_one_letter_code
_entity_poly.pdbx_strand_id
1 'polypeptide(L)'
;MKKALVAVMCSAMVLGAAGCGTSGNEVKTGEISNVEIAEKDVNLFVKDGTLTNTGATFILANNSDKDIQYDEPYRIEVKENGEWHKIDVEVAFIQPLYTLKPNETAVLEIGWENGYGKLPDGAYRLVKTVNYDDVENYESFDVAAEFTIG
;
A
#
# COMPACT_ATOMS: atom_id res chain seq x y z
N MET A 1 -60.73 41.69 -20.25
CA MET A 1 -60.24 40.43 -19.72
C MET A 1 -58.73 40.32 -19.94
N LYS A 2 -57.95 40.73 -19.00
CA LYS A 2 -56.50 40.66 -19.09
C LYS A 2 -55.98 39.87 -17.88
N LYS A 3 -55.47 38.65 -18.11
CA LYS A 3 -54.85 37.87 -17.09
C LYS A 3 -53.36 38.25 -17.01
N ALA A 4 -52.95 38.82 -15.90
CA ALA A 4 -51.56 39.09 -15.65
C ALA A 4 -50.86 37.81 -15.13
N LEU A 5 -49.78 37.45 -15.79
CA LEU A 5 -48.90 36.37 -15.39
C LEU A 5 -47.82 36.98 -14.46
N VAL A 6 -47.82 36.56 -13.21
CA VAL A 6 -46.76 36.90 -12.26
C VAL A 6 -45.68 35.87 -12.35
N ALA A 7 -44.53 36.23 -12.84
CA ALA A 7 -43.34 35.41 -12.83
C ALA A 7 -42.64 35.58 -11.48
N VAL A 8 -42.62 34.51 -10.70
CA VAL A 8 -41.81 34.42 -9.47
C VAL A 8 -40.40 33.97 -9.83
N MET A 9 -39.48 34.92 -9.73
CA MET A 9 -38.03 34.58 -9.80
C MET A 9 -37.58 34.03 -8.44
N CYS A 10 -37.31 32.73 -8.40
CA CYS A 10 -36.55 32.12 -7.31
C CYS A 10 -35.06 32.37 -7.50
N SER A 11 -34.50 33.30 -6.76
CA SER A 11 -33.04 33.43 -6.64
C SER A 11 -32.51 32.35 -5.74
N ALA A 12 -31.86 31.36 -6.32
CA ALA A 12 -31.08 30.37 -5.57
C ALA A 12 -29.74 30.99 -5.16
N MET A 13 -29.62 31.35 -3.88
CA MET A 13 -28.32 31.69 -3.28
C MET A 13 -27.52 30.38 -3.13
N VAL A 14 -26.49 30.24 -3.94
CA VAL A 14 -25.44 29.22 -3.74
C VAL A 14 -24.53 29.73 -2.61
N LEU A 15 -24.72 29.22 -1.41
CA LEU A 15 -23.73 29.37 -0.34
C LEU A 15 -22.51 28.52 -0.73
N GLY A 16 -21.47 29.21 -1.17
CA GLY A 16 -20.15 28.60 -1.31
C GLY A 16 -19.64 28.20 0.08
N ALA A 17 -19.65 26.92 0.39
CA ALA A 17 -18.89 26.38 1.51
C ALA A 17 -17.41 26.54 1.15
N ALA A 18 -16.73 27.50 1.75
CA ALA A 18 -15.29 27.56 1.79
C ALA A 18 -14.82 26.36 2.61
N GLY A 19 -14.48 25.28 1.95
CA GLY A 19 -13.79 24.18 2.57
C GLY A 19 -12.42 24.68 3.05
N CYS A 20 -12.24 24.77 4.37
CA CYS A 20 -10.92 24.86 4.96
C CYS A 20 -10.15 23.62 4.53
N GLY A 21 -9.19 23.81 3.65
CA GLY A 21 -8.21 22.79 3.31
C GLY A 21 -7.36 22.50 4.54
N THR A 22 -7.66 21.43 5.23
CA THR A 22 -6.67 20.73 6.04
C THR A 22 -5.64 20.19 5.06
N SER A 23 -4.42 20.74 5.09
CA SER A 23 -3.25 20.13 4.43
C SER A 23 -2.89 18.87 5.19
N GLY A 24 -3.70 17.81 5.04
CA GLY A 24 -3.28 16.46 5.26
C GLY A 24 -2.39 16.07 4.06
N ASN A 25 -1.31 15.36 4.31
CA ASN A 25 -0.54 14.74 3.26
C ASN A 25 -1.47 13.77 2.52
N GLU A 26 -2.03 14.20 1.41
CA GLU A 26 -2.76 13.29 0.51
C GLU A 26 -1.74 12.38 -0.16
N VAL A 27 -1.94 11.09 -0.01
CA VAL A 27 -1.19 10.11 -0.78
C VAL A 27 -1.59 10.28 -2.24
N LYS A 28 -0.62 10.55 -3.11
CA LYS A 28 -0.87 10.63 -4.54
C LYS A 28 -1.14 9.24 -5.08
N THR A 29 -2.41 8.90 -5.23
CA THR A 29 -2.86 7.63 -5.78
C THR A 29 -2.56 7.57 -7.27
N GLY A 30 -1.88 6.50 -7.68
CA GLY A 30 -1.52 6.22 -9.07
C GLY A 30 -2.49 5.22 -9.73
N GLU A 31 -1.97 4.46 -10.66
CA GLU A 31 -2.73 3.45 -11.41
C GLU A 31 -3.24 2.32 -10.51
N ILE A 32 -4.31 1.65 -10.94
CA ILE A 32 -4.76 0.39 -10.34
C ILE A 32 -3.61 -0.61 -10.40
N SER A 33 -3.35 -1.25 -9.27
CA SER A 33 -2.32 -2.27 -9.19
C SER A 33 -2.78 -3.57 -9.84
N ASN A 34 -1.95 -4.11 -10.69
CA ASN A 34 -2.14 -5.43 -11.30
C ASN A 34 -1.33 -6.53 -10.58
N VAL A 35 -0.87 -6.25 -9.36
CA VAL A 35 -0.12 -7.21 -8.56
C VAL A 35 -1.04 -8.31 -8.07
N GLU A 36 -0.74 -9.53 -8.47
CA GLU A 36 -1.37 -10.74 -7.97
C GLU A 36 -0.53 -11.30 -6.82
N ILE A 37 -1.16 -11.43 -5.65
CA ILE A 37 -0.48 -12.04 -4.50
C ILE A 37 -0.60 -13.54 -4.62
N ALA A 38 0.56 -14.22 -4.66
CA ALA A 38 0.60 -15.66 -4.79
C ALA A 38 0.15 -16.33 -3.48
N GLU A 39 -0.73 -17.32 -3.61
CA GLU A 39 -1.03 -18.26 -2.52
C GLU A 39 0.11 -19.28 -2.43
N LYS A 40 1.17 -18.91 -1.73
CA LYS A 40 2.37 -19.75 -1.50
C LYS A 40 2.57 -19.96 -0.01
N ASP A 41 3.40 -20.91 0.34
CA ASP A 41 3.82 -21.16 1.74
C ASP A 41 4.87 -20.13 2.22
N VAL A 42 4.81 -18.92 1.70
CA VAL A 42 5.63 -17.77 2.11
C VAL A 42 4.68 -16.65 2.49
N ASN A 43 4.80 -16.16 3.71
CA ASN A 43 3.87 -15.18 4.26
C ASN A 43 4.59 -13.92 4.72
N LEU A 44 3.97 -12.78 4.50
CA LEU A 44 4.39 -11.49 5.02
C LEU A 44 3.29 -10.95 5.91
N PHE A 45 3.62 -10.50 7.13
CA PHE A 45 2.65 -9.89 8.03
C PHE A 45 3.28 -8.82 8.91
N VAL A 46 2.46 -7.90 9.38
CA VAL A 46 2.88 -6.85 10.32
C VAL A 46 3.02 -7.46 11.71
N LYS A 47 4.14 -7.18 12.39
CA LYS A 47 4.32 -7.54 13.79
C LYS A 47 3.44 -6.64 14.66
N ASP A 48 2.64 -7.25 15.53
CA ASP A 48 1.72 -6.55 16.42
C ASP A 48 2.41 -5.45 17.23
N GLY A 49 1.74 -4.31 17.34
CA GLY A 49 2.19 -3.18 18.14
C GLY A 49 3.34 -2.35 17.54
N THR A 50 3.74 -2.61 16.29
CA THR A 50 4.84 -1.88 15.64
C THR A 50 4.37 -0.89 14.57
N LEU A 51 3.11 -0.98 14.15
CA LEU A 51 2.57 -0.16 13.07
C LEU A 51 2.44 1.31 13.50
N THR A 52 2.97 2.19 12.68
CA THR A 52 2.82 3.65 12.77
C THR A 52 2.50 4.20 11.38
N ASN A 53 2.24 5.48 11.26
CA ASN A 53 2.04 6.10 9.95
C ASN A 53 3.34 6.33 9.15
N THR A 54 4.50 6.04 9.74
CA THR A 54 5.83 6.22 9.12
C THR A 54 6.61 4.92 8.95
N GLY A 55 6.11 3.81 9.47
CA GLY A 55 6.80 2.52 9.39
C GLY A 55 6.16 1.43 10.24
N ALA A 56 6.67 0.22 10.07
CA ALA A 56 6.32 -0.94 10.86
C ALA A 56 7.43 -2.00 10.82
N THR A 57 7.37 -2.95 11.72
CA THR A 57 8.15 -4.19 11.63
C THR A 57 7.30 -5.26 10.93
N PHE A 58 7.85 -5.87 9.91
CA PHE A 58 7.23 -6.98 9.20
C PHE A 58 7.97 -8.28 9.48
N ILE A 59 7.25 -9.38 9.43
CA ILE A 59 7.81 -10.73 9.50
C ILE A 59 7.60 -11.40 8.15
N LEU A 60 8.69 -11.81 7.52
CA LEU A 60 8.66 -12.68 6.34
C LEU A 60 8.92 -14.12 6.82
N ALA A 61 7.95 -15.00 6.61
CA ALA A 61 8.01 -16.39 7.05
C ALA A 61 8.07 -17.32 5.84
N ASN A 62 9.10 -18.13 5.76
CA ASN A 62 9.23 -19.18 4.75
C ASN A 62 8.72 -20.51 5.33
N ASN A 63 7.46 -20.84 5.06
CA ASN A 63 6.86 -22.11 5.44
C ASN A 63 6.92 -23.14 4.30
N SER A 64 7.63 -22.83 3.20
CA SER A 64 7.85 -23.75 2.10
C SER A 64 8.97 -24.75 2.41
N ASP A 65 9.16 -25.73 1.54
CA ASP A 65 10.24 -26.70 1.59
C ASP A 65 11.50 -26.28 0.81
N LYS A 66 11.52 -25.04 0.28
CA LYS A 66 12.60 -24.49 -0.53
C LYS A 66 13.23 -23.27 0.13
N ASP A 67 14.50 -23.04 -0.15
CA ASP A 67 15.12 -21.75 0.16
C ASP A 67 14.46 -20.65 -0.68
N ILE A 68 14.22 -19.47 -0.08
CA ILE A 68 13.77 -18.29 -0.79
C ILE A 68 14.82 -17.20 -0.74
N GLN A 69 14.83 -16.37 -1.76
CA GLN A 69 15.63 -15.16 -1.81
C GLN A 69 14.72 -13.93 -1.79
N TYR A 70 15.15 -12.89 -1.10
CA TYR A 70 14.50 -11.59 -1.05
C TYR A 70 15.55 -10.47 -0.95
N ASP A 71 15.16 -9.26 -1.25
CA ASP A 71 15.99 -8.06 -1.24
C ASP A 71 15.34 -6.91 -0.44
N GLU A 72 15.92 -5.72 -0.44
CA GLU A 72 15.38 -4.55 0.27
C GLU A 72 14.11 -3.95 -0.38
N PRO A 73 13.96 -3.89 -1.71
CA PRO A 73 12.82 -3.26 -2.36
C PRO A 73 11.47 -3.74 -1.84
N TYR A 74 10.57 -2.79 -1.66
CA TYR A 74 9.16 -3.00 -1.38
C TYR A 74 8.33 -1.91 -2.05
N ARG A 75 7.05 -2.10 -2.13
CA ARG A 75 6.10 -1.06 -2.53
C ARG A 75 4.91 -1.03 -1.60
N ILE A 76 4.38 0.17 -1.39
CA ILE A 76 3.15 0.35 -0.63
C ILE A 76 2.06 0.70 -1.62
N GLU A 77 0.92 0.07 -1.47
CA GLU A 77 -0.29 0.32 -2.23
C GLU A 77 -1.41 0.73 -1.29
N VAL A 78 -2.31 1.57 -1.77
CA VAL A 78 -3.48 2.06 -1.03
C VAL A 78 -4.74 1.44 -1.60
N LYS A 79 -5.70 1.11 -0.74
CA LYS A 79 -6.99 0.57 -1.15
C LYS A 79 -8.01 1.69 -1.27
N GLU A 80 -8.52 1.90 -2.48
CA GLU A 80 -9.56 2.88 -2.78
C GLU A 80 -10.70 2.22 -3.54
N ASN A 81 -11.92 2.46 -3.12
CA ASN A 81 -13.13 1.89 -3.75
C ASN A 81 -13.09 0.35 -3.93
N GLY A 82 -12.40 -0.34 -3.03
CA GLY A 82 -12.25 -1.79 -3.07
C GLY A 82 -11.12 -2.32 -3.96
N GLU A 83 -10.40 -1.45 -4.64
CA GLU A 83 -9.29 -1.78 -5.52
C GLU A 83 -7.95 -1.30 -4.96
N TRP A 84 -6.88 -2.03 -5.23
CA TRP A 84 -5.53 -1.64 -4.86
C TRP A 84 -4.93 -0.70 -5.90
N HIS A 85 -4.37 0.40 -5.45
CA HIS A 85 -3.71 1.41 -6.29
C HIS A 85 -2.25 1.56 -5.89
N LYS A 86 -1.38 1.74 -6.87
CA LYS A 86 -0.01 2.15 -6.63
C LYS A 86 0.01 3.54 -6.02
N ILE A 87 0.98 3.80 -5.16
CA ILE A 87 1.30 5.15 -4.71
C ILE A 87 2.38 5.69 -5.64
N ASP A 88 2.15 6.87 -6.20
CA ASP A 88 3.05 7.48 -7.19
C ASP A 88 4.24 8.14 -6.49
N VAL A 89 5.25 7.33 -6.17
CA VAL A 89 6.51 7.74 -5.56
C VAL A 89 7.69 7.07 -6.25
N GLU A 90 8.83 7.74 -6.23
CA GLU A 90 10.11 7.17 -6.64
C GLU A 90 10.95 6.87 -5.40
N VAL A 91 11.18 5.60 -5.13
CA VAL A 91 12.01 5.14 -4.01
C VAL A 91 13.19 4.37 -4.56
N ALA A 92 14.40 4.80 -4.19
CA ALA A 92 15.62 4.08 -4.51
C ALA A 92 16.00 3.13 -3.37
N PHE A 93 16.35 1.91 -3.72
CA PHE A 93 16.80 0.89 -2.78
C PHE A 93 18.20 0.40 -3.14
N ILE A 94 18.97 0.05 -2.13
CA ILE A 94 20.10 -0.86 -2.33
C ILE A 94 19.54 -2.28 -2.50
N GLN A 95 20.26 -3.16 -3.19
CA GLN A 95 19.79 -4.51 -3.49
C GLN A 95 20.72 -5.60 -2.94
N PRO A 96 20.95 -5.70 -1.63
CA PRO A 96 21.56 -6.89 -1.07
C PRO A 96 20.56 -8.04 -1.19
N LEU A 97 21.06 -9.22 -1.54
CA LEU A 97 20.25 -10.42 -1.65
C LEU A 97 20.41 -11.26 -0.38
N TYR A 98 19.30 -11.63 0.22
CA TYR A 98 19.22 -12.45 1.42
C TYR A 98 18.59 -13.80 1.09
N THR A 99 19.04 -14.84 1.76
CA THR A 99 18.43 -16.18 1.68
C THR A 99 17.74 -16.52 2.99
N LEU A 100 16.52 -17.05 2.90
CA LEU A 100 15.74 -17.52 4.03
C LEU A 100 15.40 -18.99 3.81
N LYS A 101 15.88 -19.86 4.69
CA LYS A 101 15.69 -21.31 4.58
C LYS A 101 14.28 -21.74 4.97
N PRO A 102 13.88 -22.98 4.62
CA PRO A 102 12.64 -23.57 5.10
C PRO A 102 12.45 -23.43 6.61
N ASN A 103 11.25 -23.03 7.02
CA ASN A 103 10.83 -22.80 8.41
C ASN A 103 11.58 -21.68 9.15
N GLU A 104 12.31 -20.83 8.45
CA GLU A 104 12.92 -19.64 9.01
C GLU A 104 12.02 -18.40 8.81
N THR A 105 12.27 -17.38 9.66
CA THR A 105 11.62 -16.07 9.56
C THR A 105 12.67 -14.97 9.51
N ALA A 106 12.39 -13.92 8.77
CA ALA A 106 13.16 -12.69 8.76
C ALA A 106 12.35 -11.54 9.36
N VAL A 107 13.01 -10.71 10.18
CA VAL A 107 12.44 -9.49 10.74
C VAL A 107 12.86 -8.32 9.86
N LEU A 108 11.88 -7.62 9.30
CA LEU A 108 12.09 -6.51 8.39
C LEU A 108 11.61 -5.21 9.07
N GLU A 109 12.53 -4.38 9.51
CA GLU A 109 12.19 -3.05 10.05
C GLU A 109 12.10 -2.06 8.90
N ILE A 110 10.88 -1.66 8.53
CA ILE A 110 10.62 -0.83 7.36
C ILE A 110 10.09 0.53 7.80
N GLY A 111 10.91 1.57 7.57
CA GLY A 111 10.49 2.96 7.68
C GLY A 111 10.27 3.52 6.28
N TRP A 112 9.07 4.01 6.00
CA TRP A 112 8.70 4.53 4.67
C TRP A 112 8.59 6.04 4.58
N GLU A 113 8.85 6.77 5.69
CA GLU A 113 8.66 8.23 5.73
C GLU A 113 9.49 8.96 4.66
N ASN A 114 10.72 8.52 4.39
CA ASN A 114 11.61 9.17 3.42
C ASN A 114 11.15 9.01 1.95
N GLY A 115 10.42 7.94 1.63
CA GLY A 115 9.91 7.68 0.28
C GLY A 115 8.44 8.05 0.13
N TYR A 116 7.61 7.53 1.00
CA TYR A 116 6.15 7.66 0.94
C TYR A 116 5.60 8.79 1.81
N GLY A 117 6.41 9.37 2.70
CA GLY A 117 5.93 10.32 3.70
C GLY A 117 5.13 9.64 4.82
N LYS A 118 4.39 10.44 5.56
CA LYS A 118 3.43 9.93 6.55
C LYS A 118 2.17 9.48 5.83
N LEU A 119 1.82 8.21 5.96
CA LEU A 119 0.59 7.69 5.39
C LEU A 119 -0.62 8.22 6.18
N PRO A 120 -1.62 8.81 5.52
CA PRO A 120 -2.87 9.19 6.15
C PRO A 120 -3.70 7.97 6.55
N ASP A 121 -4.78 8.20 7.28
CA ASP A 121 -5.73 7.15 7.64
C ASP A 121 -6.24 6.44 6.37
N GLY A 122 -6.24 5.12 6.40
CA GLY A 122 -6.61 4.33 5.23
C GLY A 122 -6.16 2.87 5.31
N ALA A 123 -6.57 2.10 4.33
CA ALA A 123 -6.17 0.70 4.17
C ALA A 123 -5.02 0.61 3.14
N TYR A 124 -3.99 -0.10 3.51
CA TYR A 124 -2.75 -0.25 2.76
C TYR A 124 -2.31 -1.70 2.68
N ARG A 125 -1.43 -1.99 1.74
CA ARG A 125 -0.62 -3.21 1.77
C ARG A 125 0.83 -2.89 1.40
N LEU A 126 1.75 -3.57 2.07
CA LEU A 126 3.15 -3.61 1.67
C LEU A 126 3.37 -4.89 0.87
N VAL A 127 3.94 -4.74 -0.31
CA VAL A 127 4.21 -5.83 -1.25
C VAL A 127 5.71 -6.01 -1.39
N LYS A 128 6.16 -7.25 -1.27
CA LYS A 128 7.55 -7.67 -1.55
C LYS A 128 7.57 -8.76 -2.60
N THR A 129 8.54 -8.68 -3.49
CA THR A 129 8.85 -9.76 -4.41
C THR A 129 9.85 -10.71 -3.76
N VAL A 130 9.59 -11.99 -3.84
CA VAL A 130 10.49 -13.06 -3.39
C VAL A 130 10.68 -14.07 -4.52
N ASN A 131 11.78 -14.82 -4.46
CA ASN A 131 12.10 -15.83 -5.45
C ASN A 131 12.39 -17.14 -4.74
N TYR A 132 12.01 -18.28 -5.33
CA TYR A 132 12.60 -19.54 -4.93
C TYR A 132 14.06 -19.59 -5.41
N ASP A 133 14.96 -19.99 -4.52
CA ASP A 133 16.37 -20.25 -4.84
C ASP A 133 16.51 -21.62 -5.52
N ASP A 134 15.98 -21.71 -6.73
CA ASP A 134 15.99 -22.93 -7.54
C ASP A 134 16.62 -22.60 -8.90
N VAL A 135 17.81 -23.13 -9.13
CA VAL A 135 18.61 -22.87 -10.34
C VAL A 135 17.92 -23.40 -11.60
N GLU A 136 17.09 -24.44 -11.49
CA GLU A 136 16.40 -25.06 -12.61
C GLU A 136 15.03 -24.45 -12.87
N ASN A 137 14.38 -23.91 -11.83
CA ASN A 137 13.03 -23.34 -11.89
C ASN A 137 12.99 -22.03 -11.12
N TYR A 138 13.61 -20.99 -11.66
CA TYR A 138 13.53 -19.64 -11.08
C TYR A 138 12.08 -19.14 -11.14
N GLU A 139 11.45 -19.01 -9.99
CA GLU A 139 10.10 -18.49 -9.87
C GLU A 139 10.10 -17.28 -8.95
N SER A 140 9.67 -16.16 -9.50
CA SER A 140 9.47 -14.91 -8.77
C SER A 140 7.98 -14.71 -8.50
N PHE A 141 7.61 -14.32 -7.28
CA PHE A 141 6.24 -14.06 -6.90
C PHE A 141 6.14 -12.95 -5.84
N ASP A 142 4.98 -12.36 -5.72
CA ASP A 142 4.72 -11.30 -4.77
C ASP A 142 3.98 -11.82 -3.54
N VAL A 143 4.42 -11.36 -2.37
CA VAL A 143 3.75 -11.53 -1.08
C VAL A 143 3.36 -10.17 -0.53
N ALA A 144 2.28 -10.09 0.23
CA ALA A 144 1.83 -8.83 0.80
C ALA A 144 1.35 -8.95 2.24
N ALA A 145 1.50 -7.85 2.97
CA ALA A 145 0.89 -7.66 4.28
C ALA A 145 -0.07 -6.48 4.21
N GLU A 146 -1.34 -6.71 4.51
CA GLU A 146 -2.35 -5.66 4.62
C GLU A 146 -2.33 -5.03 6.01
N PHE A 147 -2.56 -3.71 6.09
CA PHE A 147 -2.64 -2.97 7.34
C PHE A 147 -3.52 -1.74 7.20
N THR A 148 -3.97 -1.20 8.34
CA THR A 148 -4.79 0.00 8.39
C THR A 148 -4.13 1.04 9.28
N ILE A 149 -4.04 2.29 8.80
CA ILE A 149 -3.65 3.47 9.56
C ILE A 149 -4.93 4.19 9.99
N GLY A 150 -5.01 4.58 11.24
CA GLY A 150 -6.20 5.26 11.80
C GLY A 150 -6.82 4.59 13.00
#